data_cdbb9b81c2a9f39b895f23e98ede4b7e
#
_entry.id   cdbb9b81c2a9f39b895f23e98ede4b7e
#
_cell.length_a   1.000
_cell.length_b   1.000
_cell.length_c   1.000
_cell.angle_alpha   90.00
_cell.angle_beta   90.00
_cell.angle_gamma   90.00
#
_symmetry.space_group_name_H-M   'P 1'
#
loop_
_entity.id
_entity.type
_entity.pdbx_description
1 polymer ?
#
loop_
_entity_poly.entity_id
_entity_poly.type
_entity_poly.pdbx_seq_one_letter_code
_entity_poly.pdbx_strand_id
1 'polypeptide(L)'
;MGSFFLSIRSKQHHMELNRTQIIVLGIFTFLPFIFFPIIFFQIFGFVVNMIATSEHSDPEPADILLGISSFLVPIILASLLSLALLIFYIVHVATNKKLEGIEQLTWILLFIFFGIIAFPIYWFIRIWNTSKNP
;
A
#
# COMPACT_ATOMS: atom_id res chain seq x y z
N MET A 1 -23.07 -35.96 14.85
CA MET A 1 -22.00 -34.97 15.20
C MET A 1 -21.05 -34.71 14.05
N GLY A 2 -20.70 -35.66 13.18
CA GLY A 2 -19.82 -35.44 12.03
C GLY A 2 -20.35 -34.44 10.98
N SER A 3 -21.67 -34.37 10.74
CA SER A 3 -22.29 -33.44 9.80
C SER A 3 -22.26 -31.99 10.26
N PHE A 4 -22.27 -31.73 11.58
CA PHE A 4 -22.17 -30.38 12.17
C PHE A 4 -20.77 -29.78 11.96
N PHE A 5 -19.73 -30.56 12.20
CA PHE A 5 -18.33 -30.14 11.93
C PHE A 5 -18.05 -29.96 10.44
N LEU A 6 -18.63 -30.76 9.58
CA LEU A 6 -18.54 -30.61 8.12
C LEU A 6 -19.29 -29.35 7.65
N SER A 7 -20.43 -29.02 8.25
CA SER A 7 -21.19 -27.79 7.97
C SER A 7 -20.45 -26.53 8.41
N ILE A 8 -19.75 -26.56 9.56
CA ILE A 8 -18.90 -25.44 10.01
C ILE A 8 -17.68 -25.31 9.08
N ARG A 9 -17.13 -26.42 8.60
CA ARG A 9 -15.99 -26.42 7.67
C ARG A 9 -16.35 -25.86 6.29
N SER A 10 -17.58 -26.04 5.83
CA SER A 10 -18.06 -25.52 4.54
C SER A 10 -18.32 -24.01 4.55
N LYS A 11 -18.50 -23.40 5.72
CA LYS A 11 -18.66 -21.96 5.91
C LYS A 11 -17.36 -21.20 6.07
N GLN A 12 -16.21 -21.84 5.93
CA GLN A 12 -14.97 -21.10 5.77
C GLN A 12 -15.00 -20.43 4.39
N HIS A 13 -15.61 -19.26 4.35
CA HIS A 13 -15.51 -18.36 3.23
C HIS A 13 -14.03 -18.19 2.86
N HIS A 14 -13.63 -18.87 1.79
CA HIS A 14 -12.49 -18.39 1.02
C HIS A 14 -12.79 -16.94 0.71
N MET A 15 -11.91 -16.02 1.03
CA MET A 15 -12.00 -14.64 0.58
C MET A 15 -11.78 -14.65 -0.93
N GLU A 16 -12.78 -15.14 -1.68
CA GLU A 16 -12.81 -15.03 -3.14
C GLU A 16 -13.11 -13.56 -3.45
N LEU A 17 -12.05 -12.83 -3.75
CA LEU A 17 -12.17 -11.45 -4.17
C LEU A 17 -12.96 -11.41 -5.49
N ASN A 18 -14.07 -10.69 -5.50
CA ASN A 18 -14.83 -10.42 -6.71
C ASN A 18 -13.97 -9.61 -7.70
N ARG A 19 -14.20 -9.76 -8.99
CA ARG A 19 -13.45 -9.06 -10.05
C ARG A 19 -13.34 -7.55 -9.81
N THR A 20 -14.41 -6.94 -9.35
CA THR A 20 -14.43 -5.52 -8.98
C THR A 20 -13.49 -5.21 -7.81
N GLN A 21 -13.48 -6.07 -6.78
CA GLN A 21 -12.58 -5.93 -5.63
C GLN A 21 -11.10 -6.06 -6.02
N ILE A 22 -10.78 -6.95 -6.96
CA ILE A 22 -9.43 -7.12 -7.49
C ILE A 22 -8.95 -5.86 -8.20
N ILE A 23 -9.81 -5.25 -9.03
CA ILE A 23 -9.47 -4.01 -9.75
C ILE A 23 -9.30 -2.85 -8.76
N VAL A 24 -10.23 -2.69 -7.82
CA VAL A 24 -10.17 -1.64 -6.79
C VAL A 24 -8.90 -1.78 -5.95
N LEU A 25 -8.59 -3.01 -5.51
CA LEU A 25 -7.36 -3.29 -4.77
C LEU A 25 -6.11 -2.95 -5.59
N GLY A 26 -6.12 -3.26 -6.89
CA GLY A 26 -5.05 -2.88 -7.81
C GLY A 26 -4.84 -1.37 -7.85
N ILE A 27 -5.91 -0.59 -8.00
CA ILE A 27 -5.86 0.88 -8.01
C ILE A 27 -5.23 1.40 -6.70
N PHE A 28 -5.70 0.92 -5.53
CA PHE A 28 -5.14 1.30 -4.24
C PHE A 28 -3.67 0.88 -4.08
N THR A 29 -3.28 -0.24 -4.67
CA THR A 29 -1.90 -0.75 -4.63
C THR A 29 -0.94 0.14 -5.41
N PHE A 30 -1.39 0.72 -6.53
CA PHE A 30 -0.57 1.63 -7.34
C PHE A 30 -0.62 3.09 -6.87
N LEU A 31 -1.56 3.45 -6.02
CA LEU A 31 -1.73 4.82 -5.52
C LEU A 31 -0.47 5.38 -4.82
N PRO A 32 0.25 4.63 -3.96
CA PRO A 32 1.50 5.12 -3.35
C PRO A 32 2.57 5.51 -4.37
N PHE A 33 2.61 4.85 -5.53
CA PHE A 33 3.55 5.21 -6.61
C PHE A 33 3.24 6.57 -7.23
N ILE A 34 1.98 7.01 -7.22
CA ILE A 34 1.57 8.34 -7.69
C ILE A 34 1.91 9.39 -6.63
N PHE A 35 1.75 9.08 -5.35
CA PHE A 35 2.10 10.01 -4.27
C PHE A 35 3.59 10.29 -4.19
N PHE A 36 4.44 9.31 -4.49
CA PHE A 36 5.89 9.45 -4.40
C PHE A 36 6.44 10.61 -5.27
N PRO A 37 6.18 10.66 -6.59
CA PRO A 37 6.63 11.80 -7.39
C PRO A 37 6.00 13.12 -6.98
N ILE A 38 4.75 13.15 -6.55
CA ILE A 38 4.08 14.37 -6.08
C ILE A 38 4.82 14.92 -4.86
N ILE A 39 5.08 14.09 -3.86
CA ILE A 39 5.82 14.47 -2.65
C ILE A 39 7.24 14.92 -3.01
N PHE A 40 7.91 14.20 -3.90
CA PHE A 40 9.25 14.54 -4.35
C PHE A 40 9.30 15.92 -5.01
N PHE A 41 8.40 16.23 -5.94
CA PHE A 41 8.33 17.53 -6.59
C PHE A 41 7.94 18.67 -5.63
N GLN A 42 7.10 18.40 -4.65
CA GLN A 42 6.74 19.39 -3.62
C GLN A 42 7.96 19.72 -2.73
N ILE A 43 8.67 18.69 -2.25
CA ILE A 43 9.90 18.91 -1.44
C ILE A 43 10.95 19.62 -2.27
N PHE A 44 11.19 19.20 -3.51
CA PHE A 44 12.15 19.82 -4.41
C PHE A 44 11.81 21.29 -4.68
N GLY A 45 10.54 21.59 -5.00
CA GLY A 45 10.06 22.95 -5.21
C GLY A 45 10.21 23.84 -3.96
N PHE A 46 9.92 23.28 -2.78
CA PHE A 46 10.12 23.97 -1.51
C PHE A 46 11.59 24.33 -1.27
N VAL A 47 12.52 23.38 -1.47
CA VAL A 47 13.96 23.61 -1.29
C VAL A 47 14.47 24.66 -2.26
N VAL A 48 14.07 24.57 -3.55
CA VAL A 48 14.48 25.57 -4.56
C VAL A 48 13.97 26.95 -4.21
N ASN A 49 12.72 27.08 -3.76
CA ASN A 49 12.13 28.34 -3.36
C ASN A 49 12.84 28.93 -2.12
N MET A 50 13.16 28.11 -1.13
CA MET A 50 13.94 28.52 0.04
C MET A 50 15.31 29.08 -0.34
N ILE A 51 16.02 28.42 -1.25
CA ILE A 51 17.33 28.90 -1.72
C ILE A 51 17.20 30.25 -2.45
N ALA A 52 16.21 30.35 -3.34
CA ALA A 52 16.00 31.59 -4.13
C ALA A 52 15.59 32.77 -3.27
N THR A 53 14.81 32.54 -2.19
CA THR A 53 14.37 33.63 -1.30
C THR A 53 15.46 34.08 -0.32
N SER A 54 16.33 33.14 0.11
CA SER A 54 17.41 33.43 1.06
C SER A 54 18.48 34.41 0.52
N GLU A 55 18.54 34.59 -0.80
CA GLU A 55 19.43 35.59 -1.40
C GLU A 55 18.94 37.05 -1.24
N HIS A 56 17.64 37.25 -0.94
CA HIS A 56 17.01 38.57 -0.93
C HIS A 56 16.46 38.98 0.45
N SER A 57 16.06 38.03 1.28
CA SER A 57 15.54 38.27 2.63
C SER A 57 15.51 36.97 3.42
N ASP A 58 15.60 37.07 4.74
CA ASP A 58 15.36 35.93 5.61
C ASP A 58 13.89 35.47 5.46
N PRO A 59 13.65 34.17 5.23
CA PRO A 59 12.28 33.64 5.06
C PRO A 59 11.48 33.84 6.36
N GLU A 60 10.25 34.33 6.24
CA GLU A 60 9.35 34.40 7.39
C GLU A 60 9.01 33.05 7.96
N PRO A 61 8.89 32.88 9.28
CA PRO A 61 8.50 31.59 9.89
C PRO A 61 7.19 31.03 9.35
N ALA A 62 6.27 31.91 8.95
CA ALA A 62 4.99 31.50 8.34
C ALA A 62 5.18 30.82 6.98
N ASP A 63 6.10 31.30 6.14
CA ASP A 63 6.37 30.74 4.83
C ASP A 63 7.01 29.33 4.95
N ILE A 64 7.90 29.19 5.94
CA ILE A 64 8.50 27.88 6.25
C ILE A 64 7.42 26.88 6.70
N LEU A 65 6.52 27.32 7.58
CA LEU A 65 5.45 26.47 8.11
C LEU A 65 4.47 26.05 7.00
N LEU A 66 4.07 26.98 6.14
CA LEU A 66 3.21 26.69 4.98
C LEU A 66 3.89 25.74 4.00
N GLY A 67 5.17 25.94 3.71
CA GLY A 67 5.95 25.04 2.88
C GLY A 67 6.01 23.62 3.43
N ILE A 68 6.32 23.47 4.72
CA ILE A 68 6.36 22.15 5.38
C ILE A 68 4.98 21.50 5.37
N SER A 69 3.91 22.23 5.65
CA SER A 69 2.56 21.67 5.69
C SER A 69 2.10 21.15 4.33
N SER A 70 2.58 21.73 3.23
CA SER A 70 2.20 21.35 1.87
C SER A 70 2.54 19.89 1.53
N PHE A 71 3.66 19.36 2.03
CA PHE A 71 4.07 17.97 1.81
C PHE A 71 3.79 17.05 2.99
N LEU A 72 3.54 17.56 4.20
CA LEU A 72 3.16 16.75 5.36
C LEU A 72 1.82 16.03 5.15
N VAL A 73 0.82 16.74 4.63
CA VAL A 73 -0.52 16.13 4.39
C VAL A 73 -0.44 14.94 3.43
N PRO A 74 0.14 15.05 2.22
CA PRO A 74 0.27 13.90 1.33
C PRO A 74 1.16 12.78 1.89
N ILE A 75 2.19 13.09 2.69
CA ILE A 75 2.99 12.07 3.37
C ILE A 75 2.15 11.27 4.37
N ILE A 76 1.37 11.94 5.20
CA ILE A 76 0.50 11.28 6.18
C ILE A 76 -0.53 10.39 5.47
N LEU A 77 -1.18 10.90 4.43
CA LEU A 77 -2.15 10.13 3.65
C LEU A 77 -1.51 8.91 2.98
N ALA A 78 -0.35 9.07 2.36
CA ALA A 78 0.39 7.97 1.74
C ALA A 78 0.83 6.92 2.77
N SER A 79 1.25 7.35 3.97
CA SER A 79 1.64 6.45 5.07
C SER A 79 0.46 5.65 5.60
N LEU A 80 -0.69 6.28 5.82
CA LEU A 80 -1.92 5.60 6.26
C LEU A 80 -2.40 4.60 5.22
N LEU A 81 -2.38 4.97 3.94
CA LEU A 81 -2.74 4.07 2.85
C LEU A 81 -1.78 2.87 2.77
N SER A 82 -0.47 3.11 2.87
CA SER A 82 0.54 2.05 2.85
C SER A 82 0.39 1.09 4.02
N LEU A 83 0.07 1.61 5.21
CA LEU A 83 -0.20 0.80 6.39
C LEU A 83 -1.46 -0.06 6.22
N ALA A 84 -2.53 0.51 5.70
CA ALA A 84 -3.77 -0.22 5.42
C ALA A 84 -3.54 -1.35 4.39
N LEU A 85 -2.78 -1.08 3.33
CA LEU A 85 -2.39 -2.08 2.33
C LEU A 85 -1.51 -3.16 2.95
N LEU A 86 -0.54 -2.80 3.80
CA LEU A 86 0.32 -3.75 4.49
C LEU A 86 -0.51 -4.74 5.33
N ILE A 87 -1.42 -4.23 6.14
CA ILE A 87 -2.31 -5.07 6.98
C ILE A 87 -3.15 -5.98 6.08
N PHE A 88 -3.76 -5.44 5.03
CA PHE A 88 -4.58 -6.20 4.11
C PHE A 88 -3.79 -7.34 3.45
N TYR A 89 -2.61 -7.06 2.90
CA TYR A 89 -1.80 -8.07 2.23
C TYR A 89 -1.27 -9.14 3.19
N ILE A 90 -0.86 -8.77 4.40
CA ILE A 90 -0.46 -9.75 5.43
C ILE A 90 -1.62 -10.68 5.76
N VAL A 91 -2.81 -10.15 6.00
CA VAL A 91 -4.00 -10.97 6.27
C VAL A 91 -4.34 -11.85 5.08
N HIS A 92 -4.30 -11.30 3.86
CA HIS A 92 -4.59 -12.06 2.65
C HIS A 92 -3.61 -13.23 2.44
N VAL A 93 -2.32 -13.02 2.67
CA VAL A 93 -1.29 -14.08 2.59
C VAL A 93 -1.49 -15.11 3.69
N ALA A 94 -1.69 -14.68 4.94
CA ALA A 94 -1.83 -15.57 6.09
C ALA A 94 -3.09 -16.46 6.01
N THR A 95 -4.16 -15.96 5.37
CA THR A 95 -5.42 -16.71 5.19
C THR A 95 -5.47 -17.51 3.89
N ASN A 96 -4.50 -17.33 2.99
CA ASN A 96 -4.48 -18.02 1.71
C ASN A 96 -3.96 -19.46 1.84
N LYS A 97 -4.87 -20.41 1.86
CA LYS A 97 -4.56 -21.85 1.99
C LYS A 97 -3.80 -22.45 0.78
N LYS A 98 -3.73 -21.74 -0.35
CA LYS A 98 -2.97 -22.17 -1.53
C LYS A 98 -1.47 -21.91 -1.42
N LEU A 99 -1.04 -21.19 -0.39
CA LEU A 99 0.36 -20.90 -0.12
C LEU A 99 0.87 -21.87 0.95
N GLU A 100 2.03 -22.47 0.72
CA GLU A 100 2.74 -23.25 1.75
C GLU A 100 3.32 -22.30 2.82
N GLY A 101 3.50 -22.80 4.04
CA GLY A 101 3.93 -21.98 5.17
C GLY A 101 5.22 -21.19 4.93
N ILE A 102 6.19 -21.77 4.22
CA ILE A 102 7.45 -21.08 3.84
C ILE A 102 7.17 -19.94 2.86
N GLU A 103 6.29 -20.17 1.89
CA GLU A 103 5.92 -19.14 0.91
C GLU A 103 5.15 -17.99 1.55
N GLN A 104 4.24 -18.28 2.49
CA GLN A 104 3.54 -17.26 3.28
C GLN A 104 4.54 -16.40 4.06
N LEU A 105 5.49 -17.02 4.73
CA LEU A 105 6.51 -16.31 5.50
C LEU A 105 7.37 -15.42 4.59
N THR A 106 7.77 -15.93 3.43
CA THR A 106 8.55 -15.17 2.44
C THR A 106 7.82 -13.90 1.98
N TRP A 107 6.53 -14.01 1.65
CA TRP A 107 5.74 -12.86 1.24
C TRP A 107 5.54 -11.84 2.37
N ILE A 108 5.31 -12.29 3.60
CA ILE A 108 5.19 -11.41 4.78
C ILE A 108 6.49 -10.62 4.99
N LEU A 109 7.64 -11.28 4.90
CA LEU A 109 8.95 -10.62 5.01
C LEU A 109 9.17 -9.61 3.88
N LEU A 110 8.81 -9.97 2.63
CA LEU A 110 8.89 -9.05 1.50
C LEU A 110 8.01 -7.81 1.69
N PHE A 111 6.81 -7.96 2.26
CA PHE A 111 5.93 -6.82 2.55
C PHE A 111 6.51 -5.89 3.61
N ILE A 112 7.15 -6.43 4.64
CA ILE A 112 7.75 -5.63 5.71
C ILE A 112 8.97 -4.86 5.20
N PHE A 113 9.85 -5.50 4.41
CA PHE A 113 11.09 -4.88 3.94
C PHE A 113 10.93 -4.06 2.65
N PHE A 114 10.08 -4.50 1.75
CA PHE A 114 9.92 -3.93 0.41
C PHE A 114 8.48 -3.51 0.10
N GLY A 115 7.67 -3.19 1.10
CA GLY A 115 6.22 -3.02 1.04
C GLY A 115 5.69 -2.38 -0.24
N ILE A 116 6.11 -1.16 -0.57
CA ILE A 116 5.63 -0.43 -1.75
C ILE A 116 5.89 -1.19 -3.05
N ILE A 117 7.05 -1.85 -3.18
CA ILE A 117 7.44 -2.60 -4.39
C ILE A 117 6.80 -4.01 -4.38
N ALA A 118 6.74 -4.64 -3.22
CA ALA A 118 6.22 -5.99 -3.07
C ALA A 118 4.70 -6.08 -3.31
N PHE A 119 3.93 -5.04 -2.97
CA PHE A 119 2.48 -5.02 -3.13
C PHE A 119 2.01 -5.19 -4.59
N PRO A 120 2.49 -4.41 -5.57
CA PRO A 120 2.08 -4.60 -6.96
C PRO A 120 2.56 -5.91 -7.55
N ILE A 121 3.73 -6.42 -7.15
CA ILE A 121 4.25 -7.71 -7.59
C ILE A 121 3.33 -8.85 -7.11
N TYR A 122 2.99 -8.85 -5.82
CA TYR A 122 2.07 -9.84 -5.24
C TYR A 122 0.68 -9.76 -5.87
N TRP A 123 0.14 -8.55 -6.03
CA TRP A 123 -1.15 -8.32 -6.66
C TRP A 123 -1.20 -8.90 -8.07
N PHE A 124 -0.16 -8.64 -8.88
CA PHE A 124 -0.10 -9.14 -10.25
C PHE A 124 0.05 -10.66 -10.32
N ILE A 125 0.97 -11.23 -9.53
CA ILE A 125 1.27 -12.66 -9.59
C ILE A 125 0.16 -13.51 -8.96
N ARG A 126 -0.36 -13.10 -7.81
CA ARG A 126 -1.23 -13.95 -7.00
C ARG A 126 -2.70 -13.61 -7.11
N ILE A 127 -3.03 -12.35 -7.23
CA ILE A 127 -4.43 -11.91 -7.26
C ILE A 127 -4.93 -11.84 -8.70
N TRP A 128 -4.23 -11.14 -9.57
CA TRP A 128 -4.64 -10.94 -10.96
C TRP A 128 -4.59 -12.23 -11.79
N ASN A 129 -3.49 -12.98 -11.73
CA ASN A 129 -3.36 -14.22 -12.50
C ASN A 129 -4.31 -15.33 -12.03
N THR A 130 -4.56 -15.44 -10.72
CA THR A 130 -5.49 -16.45 -10.18
C THR A 130 -6.93 -16.14 -10.58
N SER A 131 -7.30 -14.88 -10.81
CA SER A 131 -8.63 -14.51 -11.28
C SER A 131 -8.89 -14.86 -12.74
N LYS A 132 -7.85 -15.06 -13.54
CA LYS A 132 -7.97 -15.45 -14.97
C LYS A 132 -8.04 -16.96 -15.18
N ASN A 133 -7.46 -17.73 -14.28
CA ASN A 133 -7.46 -19.19 -14.31
C ASN A 133 -8.06 -19.72 -12.99
N PRO A 134 -9.39 -19.78 -12.91
CA PRO A 134 -10.09 -20.28 -11.71
C PRO A 134 -9.86 -21.80 -11.49
#